data_e92ba6a24638588f5eea92444eca5355
#
_entry.id   e92ba6a24638588f5eea92444eca5355
#
_cell.length_a   1.000
_cell.length_b   1.000
_cell.length_c   1.000
_cell.angle_alpha   90.00
_cell.angle_beta   90.00
_cell.angle_gamma   90.00
#
_symmetry.space_group_name_H-M   'P 1'
#
loop_
_entity.id
_entity.type
_entity.pdbx_description
1 polymer ?
#
loop_
_entity_poly.entity_id
_entity_poly.type
_entity_poly.pdbx_seq_one_letter_code
_entity_poly.pdbx_strand_id
1 'polypeptide(L)'
;DERAFFERPGLGREPEVWYRTGDVVQRRADGLLEFLGRRDRMVKTRGHRVELDEVEAALSAHPAVTEAAVVAVAAAGATREIRAVVRLGDPAPTEAALKAWCRSKLPAYAVPVAIESRADLPRTTSGKIDRSAIAKSLPTP
;
A
#
# COMPACT_ATOMS: atom_id res chain seq x y z
N ASP A 1 8.19 -17.84 1.96
CA ASP A 1 7.64 -17.56 3.29
C ASP A 1 6.90 -18.83 3.78
N GLU A 2 7.49 -19.55 4.73
CA GLU A 2 6.93 -20.81 5.30
C GLU A 2 5.53 -20.62 5.91
N ARG A 3 5.12 -19.39 6.22
CA ARG A 3 3.78 -19.08 6.75
C ARG A 3 2.70 -18.99 5.66
N ALA A 4 3.09 -18.96 4.39
CA ALA A 4 2.14 -18.88 3.28
C ALA A 4 1.58 -20.27 2.90
N PHE A 5 2.31 -21.35 3.21
CA PHE A 5 1.89 -22.72 2.97
C PHE A 5 1.42 -23.39 4.25
N PHE A 6 0.37 -24.17 4.17
CA PHE A 6 -0.14 -24.97 5.29
C PHE A 6 -0.85 -26.23 4.78
N GLU A 7 -0.81 -27.26 5.58
CA GLU A 7 -1.49 -28.52 5.29
C GLU A 7 -2.91 -28.50 5.86
N ARG A 8 -3.83 -29.05 5.11
CA ARG A 8 -5.21 -29.32 5.56
C ARG A 8 -5.54 -30.78 5.30
N PRO A 9 -6.42 -31.40 6.14
CA PRO A 9 -7.01 -32.67 5.78
C PRO A 9 -7.71 -32.55 4.42
N GLY A 10 -7.23 -33.30 3.42
CA GLY A 10 -7.86 -33.36 2.11
C GLY A 10 -9.16 -34.16 2.17
N LEU A 11 -9.95 -34.08 1.10
CA LEU A 11 -11.13 -34.94 0.91
C LEU A 11 -10.73 -36.41 0.63
N GLY A 12 -9.44 -36.65 0.43
CA GLY A 12 -8.83 -37.97 0.22
C GLY A 12 -7.97 -38.40 1.43
N ARG A 13 -7.11 -39.43 1.21
CA ARG A 13 -6.23 -39.99 2.25
C ARG A 13 -4.92 -39.17 2.46
N GLU A 14 -4.54 -38.34 1.50
CA GLU A 14 -3.34 -37.52 1.55
C GLU A 14 -3.66 -36.11 2.01
N PRO A 15 -2.80 -35.48 2.85
CA PRO A 15 -2.93 -34.08 3.20
C PRO A 15 -2.70 -33.19 1.97
N GLU A 16 -3.50 -32.15 1.84
CA GLU A 16 -3.36 -31.16 0.77
C GLU A 16 -2.55 -29.96 1.26
N VAL A 17 -1.59 -29.51 0.46
CA VAL A 17 -0.82 -28.29 0.71
C VAL A 17 -1.57 -27.12 0.12
N TRP A 18 -1.94 -26.17 0.99
CA TRP A 18 -2.65 -24.95 0.63
C TRP A 18 -1.75 -23.72 0.72
N TYR A 19 -1.97 -22.79 -0.18
CA TYR A 19 -1.28 -21.51 -0.21
C TYR A 19 -2.20 -20.35 0.20
N ARG A 20 -1.79 -19.53 1.16
CA ARG A 20 -2.49 -18.29 1.50
C ARG A 20 -2.09 -17.20 0.52
N THR A 21 -3.01 -16.80 -0.35
CA THR A 21 -2.77 -15.74 -1.33
C THR A 21 -2.62 -14.36 -0.70
N GLY A 22 -3.18 -14.16 0.48
CA GLY A 22 -3.28 -12.84 1.11
C GLY A 22 -4.42 -11.98 0.57
N ASP A 23 -5.21 -12.53 -0.36
CA ASP A 23 -6.37 -11.84 -0.91
C ASP A 23 -7.52 -11.83 0.09
N VAL A 24 -8.23 -10.71 0.16
CA VAL A 24 -9.45 -10.55 0.93
C VAL A 24 -10.62 -10.62 -0.04
N VAL A 25 -11.53 -11.54 0.21
CA VAL A 25 -12.70 -11.76 -0.61
C VAL A 25 -13.97 -11.77 0.25
N GLN A 26 -15.09 -11.38 -0.35
CA GLN A 26 -16.41 -11.49 0.25
C GLN A 26 -17.24 -12.48 -0.57
N ARG A 27 -17.96 -13.38 0.12
CA ARG A 27 -18.91 -14.26 -0.56
C ARG A 27 -20.21 -13.50 -0.77
N ARG A 28 -20.66 -13.42 -2.02
CA ARG A 28 -21.93 -12.83 -2.42
C ARG A 28 -23.08 -13.81 -2.14
N ALA A 29 -24.30 -13.30 -2.19
CA ALA A 29 -25.52 -14.13 -2.02
C ALA A 29 -25.68 -15.21 -3.10
N ASP A 30 -25.14 -14.98 -4.30
CA ASP A 30 -25.09 -15.93 -5.42
C ASP A 30 -23.99 -17.00 -5.27
N GLY A 31 -23.23 -16.98 -4.17
CA GLY A 31 -22.15 -17.92 -3.88
C GLY A 31 -20.81 -17.58 -4.52
N LEU A 32 -20.75 -16.57 -5.40
CA LEU A 32 -19.49 -16.10 -6.00
C LEU A 32 -18.63 -15.34 -4.98
N LEU A 33 -17.33 -15.36 -5.21
CA LEU A 33 -16.36 -14.59 -4.41
C LEU A 33 -16.06 -13.27 -5.13
N GLU A 34 -16.29 -12.18 -4.44
CA GLU A 34 -15.92 -10.84 -4.88
C GLU A 34 -14.58 -10.46 -4.24
N PHE A 35 -13.62 -10.03 -5.06
CA PHE A 35 -12.31 -9.58 -4.58
C PHE A 35 -12.41 -8.18 -3.98
N LEU A 36 -12.01 -8.03 -2.71
CA LEU A 36 -12.04 -6.77 -1.98
C LEU A 36 -10.66 -6.09 -1.89
N GLY A 37 -9.58 -6.85 -2.07
CA GLY A 37 -8.23 -6.31 -1.97
C GLY A 37 -7.24 -7.32 -1.38
N ARG A 38 -6.12 -6.81 -0.90
CA ARG A 38 -5.07 -7.63 -0.27
C ARG A 38 -4.88 -7.26 1.20
N ARG A 39 -4.56 -8.26 2.01
CA ARG A 39 -4.24 -8.08 3.44
C ARG A 39 -2.91 -7.36 3.63
N ASP A 40 -1.96 -7.56 2.74
CA ASP A 40 -0.56 -7.15 2.82
C ASP A 40 -0.27 -5.83 2.08
N ARG A 41 -1.28 -5.02 1.76
CA ARG A 41 -1.14 -3.75 1.04
C ARG A 41 -0.21 -3.79 -0.20
N MET A 42 -0.06 -4.98 -0.77
CA MET A 42 0.73 -5.16 -1.96
C MET A 42 -0.02 -4.72 -3.21
N VAL A 43 0.66 -4.01 -4.09
CA VAL A 43 0.12 -3.55 -5.37
C VAL A 43 1.06 -3.93 -6.50
N LYS A 44 0.49 -4.07 -7.69
CA LYS A 44 1.26 -4.22 -8.92
C LYS A 44 1.26 -2.88 -9.65
N THR A 45 2.44 -2.29 -9.83
CA THR A 45 2.63 -1.03 -10.55
C THR A 45 3.69 -1.20 -11.61
N ARG A 46 3.39 -0.80 -12.85
CA ARG A 46 4.32 -0.90 -14.00
C ARG A 46 4.98 -2.28 -14.14
N GLY A 47 4.24 -3.36 -13.87
CA GLY A 47 4.74 -4.73 -13.93
C GLY A 47 5.54 -5.19 -12.70
N HIS A 48 5.77 -4.34 -11.72
CA HIS A 48 6.49 -4.66 -10.49
C HIS A 48 5.54 -4.81 -9.31
N ARG A 49 5.85 -5.78 -8.46
CA ARG A 49 5.17 -6.01 -7.19
C ARG A 49 5.80 -5.10 -6.13
N VAL A 50 5.00 -4.20 -5.54
CA VAL A 50 5.46 -3.23 -4.54
C VAL A 50 4.64 -3.36 -3.27
N GLU A 51 5.32 -3.44 -2.14
CA GLU A 51 4.70 -3.34 -0.82
C GLU A 51 4.61 -1.88 -0.39
N LEU A 52 3.39 -1.35 -0.27
CA LEU A 52 3.19 0.05 0.12
C LEU A 52 3.72 0.34 1.52
N ASP A 53 3.75 -0.66 2.41
CA ASP A 53 4.29 -0.51 3.75
C ASP A 53 5.81 -0.28 3.76
N GLU A 54 6.56 -0.86 2.82
CA GLU A 54 7.99 -0.57 2.66
C GLU A 54 8.23 0.86 2.20
N VAL A 55 7.41 1.34 1.28
CA VAL A 55 7.50 2.73 0.79
C VAL A 55 7.17 3.72 1.91
N GLU A 56 6.13 3.42 2.70
CA GLU A 56 5.72 4.22 3.85
C GLU A 56 6.80 4.23 4.94
N ALA A 57 7.42 3.08 5.22
CA ALA A 57 8.54 2.98 6.17
C ALA A 57 9.76 3.79 5.72
N ALA A 58 10.08 3.77 4.42
CA ALA A 58 11.18 4.56 3.86
C ALA A 58 10.94 6.07 4.02
N LEU A 59 9.72 6.55 3.78
CA LEU A 59 9.34 7.95 4.01
C LEU A 59 9.38 8.31 5.50
N SER A 60 8.82 7.46 6.34
CA SER A 60 8.78 7.67 7.80
C SER A 60 10.16 7.68 8.46
N ALA A 61 11.17 7.09 7.81
CA ALA A 61 12.56 7.13 8.27
C ALA A 61 13.25 8.49 7.99
N HIS A 62 12.63 9.39 7.22
CA HIS A 62 13.17 10.73 7.02
C HIS A 62 12.97 11.59 8.27
N PRO A 63 14.01 12.28 8.80
CA PRO A 63 13.94 12.99 10.07
C PRO A 63 12.83 14.05 10.17
N ALA A 64 12.51 14.69 9.05
CA ALA A 64 11.49 15.73 9.00
C ALA A 64 10.07 15.19 8.69
N VAL A 65 9.89 13.89 8.48
CA VAL A 65 8.56 13.28 8.28
C VAL A 65 8.03 12.81 9.63
N THR A 66 6.96 13.44 10.09
CA THR A 66 6.32 13.09 11.37
C THR A 66 5.25 12.01 11.18
N GLU A 67 4.58 12.00 10.03
CA GLU A 67 3.63 10.97 9.64
C GLU A 67 3.68 10.78 8.12
N ALA A 68 3.46 9.56 7.67
CA ALA A 68 3.37 9.23 6.25
C ALA A 68 2.22 8.27 6.00
N ALA A 69 1.57 8.43 4.86
CA ALA A 69 0.62 7.48 4.32
C ALA A 69 0.88 7.28 2.82
N VAL A 70 1.01 6.05 2.42
CA VAL A 70 1.25 5.67 1.03
C VAL A 70 0.05 4.91 0.50
N VAL A 71 -0.43 5.31 -0.66
CA VAL A 71 -1.60 4.70 -1.32
C VAL A 71 -1.31 4.44 -2.78
N ALA A 72 -2.03 3.49 -3.36
CA ALA A 72 -2.04 3.26 -4.80
C ALA A 72 -3.37 3.77 -5.36
N VAL A 73 -3.30 4.70 -6.29
CA VAL A 73 -4.45 5.26 -6.99
C VAL A 73 -4.52 4.73 -8.42
N ALA A 74 -5.72 4.69 -8.98
CA ALA A 74 -5.89 4.33 -10.37
C ALA A 74 -5.19 5.35 -11.28
N ALA A 75 -4.55 4.87 -12.32
CA ALA A 75 -3.91 5.68 -13.37
C ALA A 75 -4.43 5.24 -14.75
N ALA A 76 -4.07 5.96 -15.79
CA ALA A 76 -4.50 5.62 -17.14
C ALA A 76 -4.08 4.18 -17.54
N GLY A 77 -4.94 3.48 -18.28
CA GLY A 77 -4.64 2.15 -18.81
C GLY A 77 -4.66 1.01 -17.77
N ALA A 78 -5.55 1.07 -16.78
CA ALA A 78 -5.70 0.06 -15.72
C ALA A 78 -4.43 -0.16 -14.85
N THR A 79 -3.48 0.76 -14.91
CA THR A 79 -2.29 0.77 -14.04
C THR A 79 -2.60 1.44 -12.70
N ARG A 80 -1.70 1.23 -11.74
CA ARG A 80 -1.76 1.94 -10.46
C ARG A 80 -0.51 2.78 -10.27
N GLU A 81 -0.67 3.97 -9.70
CA GLU A 81 0.43 4.85 -9.30
C GLU A 81 0.53 4.89 -7.78
N ILE A 82 1.77 4.87 -7.30
CA ILE A 82 2.05 5.04 -5.87
C ILE A 82 2.12 6.54 -5.58
N ARG A 83 1.31 7.00 -4.65
CA ARG A 83 1.31 8.37 -4.15
C ARG A 83 1.44 8.37 -2.64
N ALA A 84 2.04 9.41 -2.11
CA ALA A 84 2.23 9.57 -0.68
C ALA A 84 1.65 10.89 -0.19
N VAL A 85 1.13 10.89 1.02
CA VAL A 85 0.79 12.09 1.77
C VAL A 85 1.58 12.05 3.06
N VAL A 86 2.26 13.16 3.38
CA VAL A 86 3.12 13.26 4.54
C VAL A 86 2.74 14.46 5.40
N ARG A 87 2.95 14.33 6.69
CA ARG A 87 3.01 15.45 7.62
C ARG A 87 4.47 15.75 7.91
N LEU A 88 4.87 17.00 7.79
CA LEU A 88 6.25 17.41 7.93
C LEU A 88 6.47 18.24 9.20
N GLY A 89 7.64 18.06 9.79
CA GLY A 89 8.18 18.95 10.81
C GLY A 89 8.88 20.16 10.18
N ASP A 90 9.44 21.02 11.01
CA ASP A 90 10.16 22.20 10.59
C ASP A 90 11.69 21.99 10.81
N PRO A 91 12.55 22.27 9.84
CA PRO A 91 12.26 22.76 8.49
C PRO A 91 11.69 21.68 7.57
N ALA A 92 10.65 22.04 6.78
CA ALA A 92 10.00 21.13 5.88
C ALA A 92 10.82 20.92 4.59
N PRO A 93 11.16 19.67 4.22
CA PRO A 93 11.82 19.39 2.95
C PRO A 93 10.86 19.57 1.76
N THR A 94 11.42 19.82 0.59
CA THR A 94 10.66 19.88 -0.66
C THR A 94 10.24 18.46 -1.11
N GLU A 95 9.23 18.38 -1.97
CA GLU A 95 8.85 17.11 -2.62
C GLU A 95 10.03 16.45 -3.34
N ALA A 96 10.84 17.27 -4.04
CA ALA A 96 12.02 16.79 -4.75
C ALA A 96 13.05 16.15 -3.79
N ALA A 97 13.27 16.75 -2.62
CA ALA A 97 14.16 16.20 -1.60
C ALA A 97 13.63 14.87 -1.02
N LEU A 98 12.33 14.79 -0.76
CA LEU A 98 11.70 13.54 -0.30
C LEU A 98 11.76 12.44 -1.36
N LYS A 99 11.57 12.77 -2.64
CA LYS A 99 11.74 11.81 -3.74
C LYS A 99 13.19 11.35 -3.88
N ALA A 100 14.16 12.25 -3.71
CA ALA A 100 15.59 11.90 -3.70
C ALA A 100 15.92 10.95 -2.53
N TRP A 101 15.38 11.22 -1.35
CA TRP A 101 15.48 10.32 -0.20
C TRP A 101 14.91 8.94 -0.51
N CYS A 102 13.70 8.86 -1.08
CA CYS A 102 13.10 7.58 -1.48
C CYS A 102 13.97 6.83 -2.48
N ARG A 103 14.55 7.52 -3.49
CA ARG A 103 15.44 6.89 -4.47
C ARG A 103 16.70 6.30 -3.84
N SER A 104 17.17 6.82 -2.73
CA SER A 104 18.32 6.25 -2.01
C SER A 104 17.98 4.98 -1.21
N LYS A 105 16.70 4.69 -0.99
CA LYS A 105 16.21 3.60 -0.15
C LYS A 105 15.42 2.54 -0.91
N LEU A 106 14.80 2.92 -2.03
CA LEU A 106 13.82 2.12 -2.77
C LEU A 106 14.23 1.97 -4.24
N PRO A 107 13.81 0.87 -4.88
CA PRO A 107 13.90 0.76 -6.33
C PRO A 107 13.11 1.87 -7.04
N ALA A 108 13.54 2.28 -8.21
CA ALA A 108 12.95 3.40 -8.94
C ALA A 108 11.43 3.24 -9.17
N TYR A 109 10.97 2.01 -9.42
CA TYR A 109 9.55 1.71 -9.64
C TYR A 109 8.69 1.83 -8.37
N ALA A 110 9.29 1.81 -7.18
CA ALA A 110 8.60 1.93 -5.90
C ALA A 110 8.56 3.38 -5.37
N VAL A 111 9.31 4.30 -5.99
CA VAL A 111 9.30 5.71 -5.59
C VAL A 111 7.94 6.34 -5.93
N PRO A 112 7.29 7.02 -4.97
CA PRO A 112 6.01 7.69 -5.25
C PRO A 112 6.12 8.71 -6.39
N VAL A 113 5.12 8.73 -7.29
CA VAL A 113 5.07 9.71 -8.39
C VAL A 113 4.79 11.12 -7.88
N ALA A 114 4.06 11.22 -6.75
CA ALA A 114 3.78 12.48 -6.07
C ALA A 114 3.84 12.27 -4.55
N ILE A 115 4.37 13.26 -3.84
CA ILE A 115 4.40 13.32 -2.38
C ILE A 115 3.81 14.68 -1.97
N GLU A 116 2.59 14.65 -1.42
CA GLU A 116 1.87 15.84 -0.96
C GLU A 116 2.07 16.03 0.53
N SER A 117 2.37 17.25 0.96
CA SER A 117 2.41 17.57 2.39
C SER A 117 1.07 18.14 2.85
N ARG A 118 0.60 17.67 4.00
CA ARG A 118 -0.62 18.17 4.67
C ARG A 118 -0.33 18.47 6.13
N ALA A 119 -1.04 19.46 6.66
CA ALA A 119 -0.95 19.78 8.09
C ALA A 119 -1.48 18.65 8.97
N ASP A 120 -2.45 17.90 8.46
CA ASP A 120 -3.09 16.78 9.16
C ASP A 120 -3.46 15.66 8.20
N LEU A 121 -3.45 14.42 8.69
CA LEU A 121 -3.87 13.26 7.94
C LEU A 121 -5.23 12.77 8.47
N PRO A 122 -6.17 12.40 7.57
CA PRO A 122 -7.47 11.90 8.01
C PRO A 122 -7.32 10.62 8.84
N ARG A 123 -8.18 10.48 9.84
CA ARG A 123 -8.18 9.36 10.78
C ARG A 123 -9.47 8.56 10.71
N THR A 124 -9.36 7.28 10.95
CA THR A 124 -10.49 6.40 11.20
C THR A 124 -11.07 6.66 12.59
N THR A 125 -12.26 6.12 12.88
CA THR A 125 -12.87 6.17 14.22
C THR A 125 -12.00 5.55 15.30
N SER A 126 -11.11 4.61 14.94
CA SER A 126 -10.13 3.99 15.85
C SER A 126 -8.83 4.80 16.01
N GLY A 127 -8.71 5.98 15.40
CA GLY A 127 -7.54 6.86 15.48
C GLY A 127 -6.38 6.52 14.55
N LYS A 128 -6.51 5.51 13.68
CA LYS A 128 -5.51 5.16 12.67
C LYS A 128 -5.62 6.07 11.45
N ILE A 129 -4.53 6.25 10.70
CA ILE A 129 -4.57 6.99 9.42
C ILE A 129 -5.56 6.33 8.46
N ASP A 130 -6.51 7.12 7.95
CA ASP A 130 -7.51 6.65 6.98
C ASP A 130 -6.96 6.75 5.55
N ARG A 131 -6.28 5.70 5.13
CA ARG A 131 -5.69 5.62 3.78
C ARG A 131 -6.74 5.58 2.68
N SER A 132 -7.94 5.08 2.97
CA SER A 132 -9.05 5.07 2.01
C SER A 132 -9.54 6.49 1.73
N ALA A 133 -9.71 7.32 2.78
CA ALA A 133 -10.06 8.73 2.63
C ALA A 133 -8.95 9.49 1.88
N ILE A 134 -7.68 9.22 2.18
CA ILE A 134 -6.54 9.80 1.47
C ILE A 134 -6.60 9.45 -0.02
N ALA A 135 -6.75 8.18 -0.37
CA ALA A 135 -6.80 7.75 -1.77
C ALA A 135 -7.93 8.42 -2.56
N LYS A 136 -9.10 8.62 -1.93
CA LYS A 136 -10.25 9.31 -2.54
C LYS A 136 -10.04 10.82 -2.72
N SER A 137 -9.21 11.44 -1.88
CA SER A 137 -8.94 12.89 -1.92
C SER A 137 -7.83 13.28 -2.89
N LEU A 138 -7.04 12.31 -3.35
CA LEU A 138 -5.98 12.58 -4.31
C LEU A 138 -6.54 12.70 -5.73
N PRO A 139 -6.05 13.67 -6.53
CA PRO A 139 -6.51 13.82 -7.90
C PRO A 139 -6.18 12.56 -8.70
N THR A 140 -7.19 12.07 -9.41
CA THR A 140 -7.01 11.04 -10.43
C THR A 140 -6.45 11.69 -11.67
N PRO A 141 -5.41 11.13 -12.32
CA PRO A 141 -4.86 11.70 -13.55
C PRO A 141 -5.85 11.67 -14.71
#